data_2243b7189b781fcbb6a707d49acc6376
#
_entry.id   2243b7189b781fcbb6a707d49acc6376
#
_cell.length_a   1.000
_cell.length_b   1.000
_cell.length_c   1.000
_cell.angle_alpha   90.00
_cell.angle_beta   90.00
_cell.angle_gamma   90.00
#
_symmetry.space_group_name_H-M   'P 1'
#
loop_
_entity.id
_entity.type
_entity.pdbx_description
1 polymer ?
#
loop_
_entity_poly.entity_id
_entity_poly.type
_entity_poly.pdbx_seq_one_letter_code
_entity_poly.pdbx_strand_id
1 'polypeptide(L)'
;MKEFLNKIYYSFCKFEEFFFPYGRKGGYSSVVMIEMLASYQFGIASAFSAVTSLVFLTFFRRPFDYYFLIPILTAIIGFCILDYYTKKKVWKEPNEEIIALYKEKGIDAINWFTIGIFVWLLSKLCITGGIILLILCFDRI
;
A
#
# COMPACT_ATOMS: atom_id res chain seq x y z
N MET A 1 8.49 -9.50 6.96
CA MET A 1 7.82 -8.31 6.39
C MET A 1 8.06 -7.06 7.23
N LYS A 2 7.75 -7.05 8.55
CA LYS A 2 7.94 -5.88 9.42
C LYS A 2 9.38 -5.33 9.42
N GLU A 3 10.38 -6.20 9.54
CA GLU A 3 11.78 -5.80 9.51
C GLU A 3 12.21 -5.18 8.17
N PHE A 4 11.71 -5.72 7.06
CA PHE A 4 11.93 -5.19 5.73
C PHE A 4 11.39 -3.76 5.60
N LEU A 5 10.14 -3.52 6.03
CA LEU A 5 9.52 -2.20 6.00
C LEU A 5 10.25 -1.20 6.92
N ASN A 6 10.70 -1.65 8.09
CA ASN A 6 11.46 -0.82 9.01
C ASN A 6 12.82 -0.41 8.42
N LYS A 7 13.49 -1.27 7.67
CA LYS A 7 14.75 -0.93 6.97
C LYS A 7 14.52 0.11 5.88
N ILE A 8 13.44 -0.03 5.11
CA ILE A 8 13.05 0.98 4.11
C ILE A 8 12.72 2.31 4.80
N TYR A 9 11.93 2.28 5.85
CA TYR A 9 11.60 3.48 6.62
C TYR A 9 12.85 4.18 7.17
N TYR A 10 13.76 3.43 7.78
CA TYR A 10 15.04 3.96 8.25
C TYR A 10 15.84 4.63 7.14
N SER A 11 15.90 4.02 5.96
CA SER A 11 16.63 4.59 4.82
C SER A 11 16.00 5.90 4.31
N PHE A 12 14.66 5.98 4.28
CA PHE A 12 13.97 7.23 3.97
C PHE A 12 14.22 8.30 5.02
N CYS A 13 14.24 7.96 6.32
CA CYS A 13 14.61 8.90 7.38
C CYS A 13 16.03 9.45 7.21
N LYS A 14 16.98 8.58 6.83
CA LYS A 14 18.36 9.00 6.55
C LYS A 14 18.47 9.93 5.36
N PHE A 15 17.74 9.63 4.30
CA PHE A 15 17.68 10.48 3.12
C PHE A 15 17.04 11.83 3.44
N GLU A 16 15.96 11.83 4.24
CA GLU A 16 15.30 13.04 4.72
C GLU A 16 16.23 13.91 5.58
N GLU A 17 17.01 13.32 6.49
CA GLU A 17 18.02 14.03 7.28
C GLU A 17 19.08 14.71 6.40
N PHE A 18 19.45 14.08 5.29
CA PHE A 18 20.45 14.63 4.37
C PHE A 18 19.92 15.84 3.58
N PHE A 19 18.69 15.78 3.09
CA PHE A 19 18.09 16.85 2.27
C PHE A 19 17.42 17.95 3.10
N PHE A 20 16.93 17.62 4.28
CA PHE A 20 16.19 18.53 5.15
C PHE A 20 16.74 18.55 6.58
N PRO A 21 18.00 19.03 6.77
CA PRO A 21 18.68 18.95 8.06
C PRO A 21 17.97 19.71 9.19
N TYR A 22 17.08 20.66 8.85
CA TYR A 22 16.32 21.48 9.80
C TYR A 22 14.84 21.08 9.91
N GLY A 23 14.40 20.04 9.20
CA GLY A 23 13.01 19.57 9.19
C GLY A 23 12.66 18.64 10.37
N ARG A 24 11.38 18.32 10.52
CA ARG A 24 10.93 17.29 11.47
C ARG A 24 11.41 15.93 10.98
N LYS A 25 12.23 15.27 11.78
CA LYS A 25 12.71 13.91 11.50
C LYS A 25 11.53 12.94 11.35
N GLY A 26 11.53 12.18 10.27
CA GLY A 26 10.55 11.13 10.02
C GLY A 26 9.18 11.58 9.51
N GLY A 27 8.93 12.87 9.35
CA GLY A 27 7.63 13.39 8.90
C GLY A 27 7.29 13.00 7.46
N TYR A 28 8.22 13.23 6.53
CA TYR A 28 8.07 12.89 5.12
C TYR A 28 8.15 11.37 4.89
N SER A 29 9.07 10.71 5.58
CA SER A 29 9.26 9.26 5.51
C SER A 29 8.01 8.49 5.91
N SER A 30 7.32 8.93 6.96
CA SER A 30 6.04 8.35 7.38
C SER A 30 4.98 8.50 6.29
N VAL A 31 4.87 9.67 5.67
CA VAL A 31 3.87 9.93 4.61
C VAL A 31 4.10 9.02 3.41
N VAL A 32 5.34 8.89 2.95
CA VAL A 32 5.70 8.02 1.83
C VAL A 32 5.37 6.56 2.13
N MET A 33 5.69 6.09 3.35
CA MET A 33 5.40 4.71 3.75
C MET A 33 3.89 4.44 3.86
N ILE A 34 3.13 5.35 4.44
CA ILE A 34 1.68 5.22 4.54
C ILE A 34 1.05 5.21 3.15
N GLU A 35 1.47 6.11 2.26
CA GLU A 35 0.99 6.19 0.89
C GLU A 35 1.30 4.93 0.09
N MET A 36 2.51 4.39 0.23
CA MET A 36 2.94 3.15 -0.39
C MET A 36 2.05 1.98 0.04
N LEU A 37 1.85 1.83 1.34
CA LEU A 37 1.01 0.76 1.89
C LEU A 37 -0.45 0.90 1.46
N ALA A 38 -1.01 2.12 1.51
CA ALA A 38 -2.36 2.40 1.06
C ALA A 38 -2.54 2.09 -0.44
N SER A 39 -1.55 2.40 -1.27
CA SER A 39 -1.57 2.07 -2.70
C SER A 39 -1.64 0.57 -2.96
N TYR A 40 -0.87 -0.25 -2.23
CA TYR A 40 -0.96 -1.70 -2.31
C TYR A 40 -2.33 -2.22 -1.87
N GLN A 41 -2.81 -1.75 -0.72
CA GLN A 41 -4.10 -2.17 -0.17
C GLN A 41 -5.24 -1.86 -1.13
N PHE A 42 -5.29 -0.64 -1.67
CA PHE A 42 -6.32 -0.23 -2.60
C PHE A 42 -6.23 -0.99 -3.92
N GLY A 43 -5.03 -1.18 -4.46
CA GLY A 43 -4.81 -1.97 -5.67
C GLY A 43 -5.30 -3.41 -5.53
N ILE A 44 -4.94 -4.08 -4.43
CA ILE A 44 -5.37 -5.46 -4.15
C ILE A 44 -6.88 -5.52 -3.95
N ALA A 45 -7.47 -4.60 -3.17
CA ALA A 45 -8.90 -4.55 -2.93
C ALA A 45 -9.70 -4.34 -4.23
N SER A 46 -9.23 -3.43 -5.11
CA SER A 46 -9.86 -3.17 -6.40
C SER A 46 -9.78 -4.38 -7.35
N ALA A 47 -8.61 -5.03 -7.43
CA ALA A 47 -8.44 -6.23 -8.23
C ALA A 47 -9.32 -7.38 -7.73
N PHE A 48 -9.35 -7.61 -6.42
CA PHE A 48 -10.21 -8.62 -5.79
C PHE A 48 -11.69 -8.34 -6.06
N SER A 49 -12.11 -7.09 -5.92
CA SER A 49 -13.47 -6.65 -6.21
C SER A 49 -13.86 -6.89 -7.67
N ALA A 50 -12.97 -6.57 -8.63
CA ALA A 50 -13.21 -6.83 -10.04
C ALA A 50 -13.42 -8.32 -10.33
N VAL A 51 -12.53 -9.17 -9.80
CA VAL A 51 -12.61 -10.63 -9.97
C VAL A 51 -13.89 -11.19 -9.36
N THR A 52 -14.22 -10.82 -8.13
CA THR A 52 -15.43 -11.30 -7.44
C THR A 52 -16.71 -10.87 -8.18
N SER A 53 -16.74 -9.64 -8.69
CA SER A 53 -17.88 -9.12 -9.46
C SER A 53 -18.06 -9.86 -10.79
N LEU A 54 -16.97 -10.15 -11.51
CA LEU A 54 -17.02 -10.94 -12.74
C LEU A 54 -17.51 -12.37 -12.48
N VAL A 55 -17.03 -13.01 -11.41
CA VAL A 55 -17.52 -14.34 -10.99
C VAL A 55 -19.02 -14.29 -10.68
N PHE A 56 -19.44 -13.29 -9.90
CA PHE A 56 -20.85 -13.13 -9.54
C PHE A 56 -21.74 -12.96 -10.78
N LEU A 57 -21.36 -12.09 -11.74
CA LEU A 57 -22.07 -11.86 -13.00
C LEU A 57 -22.15 -13.13 -13.87
N THR A 58 -21.13 -14.00 -13.80
CA THR A 58 -21.13 -15.26 -14.56
C THR A 58 -22.16 -16.24 -14.01
N PHE A 59 -22.34 -16.29 -12.70
CA PHE A 59 -23.27 -17.22 -12.04
C PHE A 59 -24.71 -16.70 -11.96
N PHE A 60 -24.89 -15.40 -11.76
CA PHE A 60 -26.19 -14.77 -11.60
C PHE A 60 -26.57 -13.98 -12.85
N ARG A 61 -27.12 -14.64 -13.85
CA ARG A 61 -27.48 -14.08 -15.17
C ARG A 61 -28.64 -13.05 -15.16
N ARG A 62 -29.12 -12.63 -14.02
CA ARG A 62 -30.24 -11.66 -13.97
C ARG A 62 -29.73 -10.26 -13.68
N PRO A 63 -30.12 -9.25 -14.47
CA PRO A 63 -29.80 -7.86 -14.21
C PRO A 63 -30.55 -7.40 -12.94
N PHE A 64 -29.81 -7.03 -11.92
CA PHE A 64 -30.28 -6.23 -10.79
C PHE A 64 -29.99 -4.76 -11.10
N ASP A 65 -30.92 -3.87 -10.81
CA ASP A 65 -30.74 -2.43 -11.08
C ASP A 65 -29.56 -1.80 -10.32
N TYR A 66 -28.96 -2.51 -9.38
CA TYR A 66 -27.88 -2.05 -8.49
C TYR A 66 -26.58 -2.86 -8.59
N TYR A 67 -26.34 -3.58 -9.69
CA TYR A 67 -25.11 -4.39 -9.85
C TYR A 67 -23.82 -3.58 -9.72
N PHE A 68 -23.83 -2.30 -10.13
CA PHE A 68 -22.68 -1.42 -10.03
C PHE A 68 -22.23 -1.15 -8.58
N LEU A 69 -23.10 -1.34 -7.59
CA LEU A 69 -22.75 -1.17 -6.18
C LEU A 69 -21.90 -2.32 -5.65
N ILE A 70 -21.99 -3.52 -6.20
CA ILE A 70 -21.25 -4.70 -5.73
C ILE A 70 -19.73 -4.47 -5.81
N PRO A 71 -19.13 -4.08 -6.96
CA PRO A 71 -17.70 -3.83 -7.04
C PRO A 71 -17.25 -2.67 -6.12
N ILE A 72 -18.05 -1.65 -5.95
CA ILE A 72 -17.73 -0.51 -5.07
C ILE A 72 -17.70 -0.97 -3.60
N LEU A 73 -18.76 -1.63 -3.15
CA LEU A 73 -18.86 -2.08 -1.75
C LEU A 73 -17.80 -3.12 -1.41
N THR A 74 -17.53 -4.08 -2.30
CA THR A 74 -16.51 -5.10 -2.08
C THR A 74 -15.10 -4.49 -2.08
N ALA A 75 -14.82 -3.47 -2.90
CA ALA A 75 -13.55 -2.75 -2.88
C ALA A 75 -13.35 -1.98 -1.56
N ILE A 76 -14.39 -1.28 -1.08
CA ILE A 76 -14.32 -0.54 0.19
C ILE A 76 -14.13 -1.50 1.37
N ILE A 77 -14.92 -2.57 1.45
CA ILE A 77 -14.82 -3.57 2.52
C ILE A 77 -13.44 -4.23 2.49
N GLY A 78 -12.97 -4.64 1.32
CA GLY A 78 -11.65 -5.25 1.14
C GLY A 78 -10.53 -4.31 1.56
N PHE A 79 -10.61 -3.02 1.19
CA PHE A 79 -9.65 -2.02 1.63
C PHE A 79 -9.65 -1.85 3.16
N CYS A 80 -10.82 -1.72 3.79
CA CYS A 80 -10.92 -1.59 5.24
C CYS A 80 -10.33 -2.80 5.99
N ILE A 81 -10.58 -4.01 5.50
CA ILE A 81 -10.01 -5.24 6.08
C ILE A 81 -8.49 -5.25 5.95
N LEU A 82 -7.95 -4.93 4.77
CA LEU A 82 -6.51 -4.88 4.52
C LEU A 82 -5.84 -3.78 5.35
N ASP A 83 -6.44 -2.60 5.44
CA ASP A 83 -5.92 -1.49 6.25
C ASP A 83 -5.86 -1.86 7.74
N TYR A 84 -6.93 -2.43 8.28
CA TYR A 84 -6.95 -2.93 9.65
C TYR A 84 -5.87 -3.98 9.91
N TYR A 85 -5.73 -4.95 9.00
CA TYR A 85 -4.72 -6.01 9.13
C TYR A 85 -3.30 -5.44 9.05
N THR A 86 -3.04 -4.55 8.11
CA THR A 86 -1.74 -3.91 7.92
C THR A 86 -1.34 -3.11 9.16
N LYS A 87 -2.22 -2.26 9.66
CA LYS A 87 -1.96 -1.46 10.87
C LYS A 87 -1.74 -2.32 12.11
N LYS A 88 -2.46 -3.43 12.25
CA LYS A 88 -2.38 -4.28 13.44
C LYS A 88 -1.21 -5.25 13.41
N LYS A 89 -0.89 -5.86 12.27
CA LYS A 89 0.04 -7.00 12.18
C LYS A 89 1.25 -6.78 11.29
N VAL A 90 1.15 -5.95 10.26
CA VAL A 90 2.21 -5.85 9.25
C VAL A 90 3.20 -4.75 9.60
N TRP A 91 2.71 -3.54 9.83
CA TRP A 91 3.58 -2.41 10.05
C TRP A 91 2.96 -1.40 11.03
N LYS A 92 3.77 -1.00 11.99
CA LYS A 92 3.54 0.18 12.83
C LYS A 92 4.76 1.07 12.67
N GLU A 93 4.54 2.36 12.67
CA GLU A 93 5.62 3.35 12.63
C GLU A 93 6.67 3.01 13.69
N PRO A 94 7.97 2.86 13.30
CA PRO A 94 9.01 2.52 14.25
C PRO A 94 9.27 3.68 15.21
N ASN A 95 9.56 3.34 16.45
CA ASN A 95 9.99 4.30 17.45
C ASN A 95 11.49 4.66 17.29
N GLU A 96 11.94 5.69 17.99
CA GLU A 96 13.32 6.18 17.93
C GLU A 96 14.35 5.10 18.32
N GLU A 97 14.02 4.20 19.23
CA GLU A 97 14.88 3.09 19.64
C GLU A 97 15.19 2.13 18.49
N ILE A 98 14.19 1.82 17.66
CA ILE A 98 14.37 0.95 16.48
C ILE A 98 15.23 1.66 15.43
N ILE A 99 15.05 2.97 15.24
CA ILE A 99 15.88 3.77 14.33
C ILE A 99 17.33 3.81 14.81
N ALA A 100 17.56 4.00 16.11
CA ALA A 100 18.89 3.98 16.71
C ALA A 100 19.58 2.61 16.53
N LEU A 101 18.83 1.52 16.73
CA LEU A 101 19.32 0.15 16.51
C LEU A 101 19.78 -0.11 15.08
N TYR A 102 19.02 0.38 14.08
CA TYR A 102 19.41 0.22 12.68
C TYR A 102 20.63 1.09 12.30
N LYS A 103 20.76 2.25 12.92
CA LYS A 103 21.94 3.11 12.80
C LYS A 103 23.19 2.41 13.37
N GLU A 104 23.09 1.82 14.54
CA GLU A 104 24.19 1.08 15.20
C GLU A 104 24.61 -0.17 14.40
N LYS A 105 23.66 -0.87 13.80
CA LYS A 105 23.92 -2.03 12.94
C LYS A 105 24.57 -1.69 11.59
N GLY A 106 24.78 -0.42 11.27
CA GLY A 106 25.46 0.01 10.05
C GLY A 106 24.74 -0.40 8.76
N ILE A 107 23.40 -0.38 8.77
CA ILE A 107 22.62 -0.76 7.59
C ILE A 107 22.92 0.19 6.43
N ASP A 108 23.18 -0.37 5.25
CA ASP A 108 23.40 0.38 4.01
C ASP A 108 22.11 1.13 3.60
N ALA A 109 22.03 2.39 4.04
CA ALA A 109 20.88 3.24 3.80
C ALA A 109 20.65 3.52 2.30
N ILE A 110 21.70 3.58 1.48
CA ILE A 110 21.59 3.87 0.04
C ILE A 110 20.94 2.70 -0.67
N ASN A 111 21.38 1.49 -0.40
CA ASN A 111 20.81 0.29 -1.00
C ASN A 111 19.35 0.11 -0.60
N TRP A 112 19.04 0.27 0.69
CA TRP A 112 17.67 0.16 1.19
C TRP A 112 16.76 1.28 0.69
N PHE A 113 17.29 2.48 0.46
CA PHE A 113 16.56 3.57 -0.19
C PHE A 113 16.19 3.23 -1.63
N THR A 114 17.15 2.69 -2.40
CA THR A 114 16.90 2.24 -3.78
C THR A 114 15.83 1.15 -3.84
N ILE A 115 15.91 0.17 -2.94
CA ILE A 115 14.88 -0.86 -2.78
C ILE A 115 13.52 -0.21 -2.43
N GLY A 116 13.50 0.76 -1.53
CA GLY A 116 12.31 1.49 -1.13
C GLY A 116 11.63 2.21 -2.29
N ILE A 117 12.41 2.91 -3.13
CA ILE A 117 11.92 3.56 -4.36
C ILE A 117 11.30 2.52 -5.31
N PHE A 118 11.97 1.39 -5.51
CA PHE A 118 11.45 0.33 -6.37
C PHE A 118 10.12 -0.23 -5.83
N VAL A 119 10.03 -0.50 -4.54
CA VAL A 119 8.81 -0.98 -3.88
C VAL A 119 7.68 0.07 -3.96
N TRP A 120 8.02 1.36 -3.83
CA TRP A 120 7.07 2.46 -4.02
C TRP A 120 6.54 2.52 -5.47
N LEU A 121 7.40 2.38 -6.48
CA LEU A 121 6.98 2.32 -7.89
C LEU A 121 6.07 1.11 -8.15
N LEU A 122 6.39 -0.06 -7.60
CA LEU A 122 5.52 -1.24 -7.67
C LEU A 122 4.16 -0.99 -7.03
N SER A 123 4.08 -0.22 -5.94
CA SER A 123 2.80 0.14 -5.33
C SER A 123 1.93 0.98 -6.26
N LYS A 124 2.53 1.88 -7.05
CA LYS A 124 1.81 2.67 -8.07
C LYS A 124 1.31 1.79 -9.23
N LEU A 125 2.10 0.83 -9.67
CA LEU A 125 1.65 -0.15 -10.67
C LEU A 125 0.52 -1.02 -10.14
N CYS A 126 0.56 -1.42 -8.88
CA CYS A 126 -0.49 -2.21 -8.23
C CYS A 126 -1.82 -1.44 -8.18
N ILE A 127 -1.82 -0.18 -7.71
CA ILE A 127 -3.05 0.63 -7.66
C ILE A 127 -3.60 0.88 -9.07
N THR A 128 -2.74 1.23 -10.04
CA THR A 128 -3.17 1.49 -11.42
C THR A 128 -3.76 0.24 -12.04
N GLY A 129 -3.12 -0.91 -11.91
CA GLY A 129 -3.61 -2.20 -12.40
C GLY A 129 -4.94 -2.60 -11.77
N GLY A 130 -5.08 -2.42 -10.45
CA GLY A 130 -6.33 -2.69 -9.73
C GLY A 130 -7.49 -1.81 -10.21
N ILE A 131 -7.24 -0.51 -10.43
CA ILE A 131 -8.24 0.42 -10.96
C ILE A 131 -8.63 0.06 -12.39
N ILE A 132 -7.67 -0.27 -13.26
CA ILE A 132 -7.96 -0.68 -14.64
C ILE A 132 -8.85 -1.93 -14.64
N LEU A 133 -8.53 -2.94 -13.84
CA LEU A 133 -9.36 -4.14 -13.72
C LEU A 133 -10.78 -3.81 -13.26
N LEU A 134 -10.91 -2.89 -12.31
CA LEU A 134 -12.21 -2.45 -11.81
C LEU A 134 -13.02 -1.73 -12.90
N ILE A 135 -12.40 -0.85 -13.68
CA ILE A 135 -13.04 -0.15 -14.82
C ILE A 135 -13.50 -1.17 -15.87
N LEU A 136 -12.62 -2.11 -16.25
CA LEU A 136 -12.98 -3.17 -17.20
C LEU A 136 -14.12 -4.06 -16.70
N CYS A 137 -14.26 -4.21 -15.38
CA CYS A 137 -15.40 -4.88 -14.77
C CYS A 137 -16.68 -4.06 -14.97
N PHE A 138 -16.64 -2.73 -14.77
CA PHE A 138 -17.80 -1.84 -14.99
C PHE A 138 -18.27 -1.83 -16.44
N ASP A 139 -17.37 -1.88 -17.40
CA ASP A 139 -17.73 -1.93 -18.83
C ASP A 139 -18.47 -3.22 -19.24
N ARG A 140 -18.47 -4.24 -18.38
CA ARG A 140 -19.16 -5.52 -18.59
C ARG A 140 -20.45 -5.68 -17.81
N ILE A 141 -20.76 -4.76 -16.91
CA ILE A 141 -22.00 -4.68 -16.13
C ILE A 141 -23.03 -3.86 -16.86
#